data_7563d0e7f0da31c1155ad635ea68f228
#
_entry.id   7563d0e7f0da31c1155ad635ea68f228
#
_cell.length_a   1.000
_cell.length_b   1.000
_cell.length_c   1.000
_cell.angle_alpha   90.00
_cell.angle_beta   90.00
_cell.angle_gamma   90.00
#
_symmetry.space_group_name_H-M   'P 1'
#
loop_
_entity.id
_entity.type
_entity.pdbx_description
1 polymer ?
#
loop_
_entity_poly.entity_id
_entity_poly.type
_entity_poly.pdbx_seq_one_letter_code
_entity_poly.pdbx_strand_id
1 'polypeptide(L)'
;MGVAAILRPKVPMGFIDGVPFVAALGAAEAMGAHVAWPHDVVDDAGAPLAHVATRAGYDDEGAYVSCELEGDAADDAAMDAAAARVDAWAEAVAAGSKAGPLAAVLEDYFDACLLMNKPVEVVRRDGTIACKGRLAGIDIWGRVTVKLLDGREVEIAPGQASVRAL
;
A
#
# COMPACT_ATOMS: atom_id res chain seq x y z
N MET A 1 13.66 10.03 9.78
CA MET A 1 13.58 9.21 10.98
C MET A 1 12.49 8.15 10.80
N GLY A 2 12.65 6.96 11.33
CA GLY A 2 11.74 5.86 11.11
C GLY A 2 11.54 5.00 12.36
N VAL A 3 10.48 4.21 12.33
CA VAL A 3 10.18 3.18 13.32
C VAL A 3 10.00 1.85 12.60
N ALA A 4 10.36 0.77 13.27
CA ALA A 4 10.35 -0.55 12.64
C ALA A 4 9.74 -1.60 13.58
N ALA A 5 9.18 -2.65 12.98
CA ALA A 5 8.67 -3.82 13.68
C ALA A 5 8.90 -5.08 12.87
N ILE A 6 8.99 -6.21 13.55
CA ILE A 6 9.00 -7.53 12.93
C ILE A 6 7.59 -8.09 13.02
N LEU A 7 6.98 -8.37 11.86
CA LEU A 7 5.63 -8.92 11.74
C LEU A 7 5.71 -10.39 11.34
N ARG A 8 4.79 -11.20 11.84
CA ARG A 8 4.72 -12.64 11.51
C ARG A 8 3.31 -13.04 11.09
N PRO A 9 2.79 -12.45 9.99
CA PRO A 9 1.44 -12.77 9.54
C PRO A 9 1.39 -14.22 9.03
N LYS A 10 0.41 -14.96 9.51
CA LYS A 10 0.18 -16.34 9.08
C LYS A 10 -0.71 -16.36 7.84
N VAL A 11 -0.12 -16.05 6.70
CA VAL A 11 -0.79 -16.02 5.40
C VAL A 11 0.00 -16.84 4.39
N PRO A 12 -0.64 -17.27 3.28
CA PRO A 12 0.09 -17.92 2.19
C PRO A 12 1.25 -17.06 1.70
N MET A 13 2.35 -17.70 1.30
CA MET A 13 3.57 -17.01 0.84
C MET A 13 3.29 -15.97 -0.26
N GLY A 14 2.39 -16.29 -1.19
CA GLY A 14 2.01 -15.39 -2.26
C GLY A 14 1.23 -14.15 -1.81
N PHE A 15 0.84 -14.06 -0.54
CA PHE A 15 0.11 -12.92 0.02
C PHE A 15 1.01 -11.92 0.75
N ILE A 16 2.27 -12.26 0.96
CA ILE A 16 3.23 -11.42 1.70
C ILE A 16 3.39 -10.04 1.07
N ASP A 17 3.30 -9.92 -0.24
CA ASP A 17 3.37 -8.64 -0.95
C ASP A 17 2.19 -7.69 -0.63
N GLY A 18 1.13 -8.18 0.00
CA GLY A 18 0.04 -7.37 0.51
C GLY A 18 0.39 -6.62 1.80
N VAL A 19 1.38 -7.07 2.56
CA VAL A 19 1.73 -6.49 3.86
C VAL A 19 2.00 -4.98 3.79
N PRO A 20 2.82 -4.45 2.87
CA PRO A 20 3.08 -3.02 2.83
C PRO A 20 1.83 -2.18 2.51
N PHE A 21 0.91 -2.67 1.71
CA PHE A 21 -0.37 -2.00 1.46
C PHE A 21 -1.21 -1.90 2.73
N VAL A 22 -1.33 -3.02 3.46
CA VAL A 22 -2.13 -3.10 4.69
C VAL A 22 -1.50 -2.26 5.80
N ALA A 23 -0.18 -2.30 5.92
CA ALA A 23 0.55 -1.48 6.89
C ALA A 23 0.37 0.02 6.61
N ALA A 24 0.46 0.44 5.34
CA ALA A 24 0.22 1.83 4.95
C ALA A 24 -1.21 2.26 5.29
N LEU A 25 -2.19 1.40 5.04
CA LEU A 25 -3.59 1.65 5.39
C LEU A 25 -3.76 1.86 6.89
N GLY A 26 -3.21 0.99 7.73
CA GLY A 26 -3.28 1.11 9.18
C GLY A 26 -2.59 2.36 9.71
N ALA A 27 -1.42 2.71 9.18
CA ALA A 27 -0.72 3.94 9.54
C ALA A 27 -1.52 5.19 9.14
N ALA A 28 -2.11 5.19 7.94
CA ALA A 28 -2.94 6.30 7.47
C ALA A 28 -4.18 6.50 8.36
N GLU A 29 -4.85 5.42 8.74
CA GLU A 29 -6.00 5.48 9.64
C GLU A 29 -5.62 6.12 11.00
N ALA A 30 -4.48 5.72 11.56
CA ALA A 30 -4.00 6.28 12.83
C ALA A 30 -3.60 7.75 12.75
N MET A 31 -3.11 8.19 11.59
CA MET A 31 -2.70 9.58 11.36
C MET A 31 -3.87 10.48 10.90
N GLY A 32 -5.06 9.93 10.67
CA GLY A 32 -6.16 10.66 10.04
C GLY A 32 -5.80 11.15 8.63
N ALA A 33 -5.05 10.34 7.89
CA ALA A 33 -4.43 10.68 6.62
C ALA A 33 -4.94 9.76 5.50
N HIS A 34 -4.31 9.82 4.34
CA HIS A 34 -4.64 9.04 3.16
C HIS A 34 -3.47 8.16 2.75
N VAL A 35 -3.74 7.17 1.91
CA VAL A 35 -2.70 6.42 1.23
C VAL A 35 -2.46 7.00 -0.16
N ALA A 36 -1.21 6.96 -0.60
CA ALA A 36 -0.83 7.16 -2.00
C ALA A 36 -0.20 5.86 -2.49
N TRP A 37 -0.78 5.33 -3.55
CA TRP A 37 -0.30 4.07 -4.10
C TRP A 37 1.18 4.16 -4.51
N PRO A 38 2.02 3.14 -4.24
CA PRO A 38 1.62 1.87 -3.61
C PRO A 38 1.62 1.86 -2.07
N HIS A 39 2.57 2.48 -1.40
CA HIS A 39 2.80 2.27 0.04
C HIS A 39 3.12 3.57 0.81
N ASP A 40 2.66 4.70 0.32
CA ASP A 40 2.89 5.99 0.98
C ASP A 40 1.68 6.41 1.81
N VAL A 41 1.94 7.16 2.86
CA VAL A 41 0.94 7.87 3.66
C VAL A 41 1.12 9.36 3.40
N VAL A 42 0.04 10.03 3.02
CA VAL A 42 0.04 11.44 2.62
C VAL A 42 -1.07 12.20 3.35
N ASP A 43 -0.89 13.51 3.50
CA ASP A 43 -1.92 14.38 4.04
C ASP A 43 -3.01 14.71 2.99
N ASP A 44 -3.97 15.55 3.36
CA ASP A 44 -5.09 15.95 2.49
C ASP A 44 -4.62 16.68 1.21
N ALA A 45 -3.45 17.29 1.25
CA ALA A 45 -2.85 17.99 0.11
C ALA A 45 -1.93 17.10 -0.73
N GLY A 46 -1.73 15.86 -0.31
CA GLY A 46 -0.83 14.92 -0.98
C GLY A 46 0.64 15.03 -0.56
N ALA A 47 0.93 15.82 0.49
CA ALA A 47 2.29 15.92 1.01
C ALA A 47 2.67 14.62 1.76
N PRO A 48 3.89 14.10 1.58
CA PRO A 48 4.31 12.86 2.20
C PRO A 48 4.41 12.99 3.72
N LEU A 49 3.80 12.04 4.43
CA LEU A 49 3.89 11.90 5.89
C LEU A 49 4.76 10.73 6.28
N ALA A 50 4.64 9.62 5.57
CA ALA A 50 5.43 8.41 5.80
C ALA A 50 5.44 7.50 4.58
N HIS A 51 6.42 6.61 4.53
CA HIS A 51 6.55 5.55 3.54
C HIS A 51 6.72 4.21 4.25
N VAL A 52 6.08 3.17 3.74
CA VAL A 52 6.23 1.80 4.27
C VAL A 52 7.20 1.02 3.39
N ALA A 53 8.26 0.54 4.01
CA ALA A 53 9.20 -0.40 3.39
C ALA A 53 9.12 -1.75 4.12
N THR A 54 9.09 -2.84 3.37
CA THR A 54 9.03 -4.19 3.92
C THR A 54 10.08 -5.08 3.31
N ARG A 55 10.53 -6.06 4.11
CA ARG A 55 11.43 -7.11 3.67
C ARG A 55 11.03 -8.43 4.31
N ALA A 56 10.74 -9.43 3.50
CA ALA A 56 10.45 -10.77 3.98
C ALA A 56 11.73 -11.57 4.24
N GLY A 57 11.69 -12.47 5.20
CA GLY A 57 12.80 -13.34 5.53
C GLY A 57 12.36 -14.52 6.39
N TYR A 58 13.34 -15.29 6.82
CA TYR A 58 13.18 -16.44 7.73
C TYR A 58 14.19 -16.37 8.85
N ASP A 59 13.76 -16.76 10.03
CA ASP A 59 14.62 -16.97 11.19
C ASP A 59 14.21 -18.25 11.94
N ASP A 60 14.73 -18.46 13.14
CA ASP A 60 14.45 -19.66 13.96
C ASP A 60 12.97 -19.82 14.32
N GLU A 61 12.21 -18.72 14.31
CA GLU A 61 10.77 -18.71 14.60
C GLU A 61 9.91 -18.83 13.34
N GLY A 62 10.52 -18.90 12.16
CA GLY A 62 9.85 -19.05 10.87
C GLY A 62 9.89 -17.81 10.00
N ALA A 63 8.90 -17.69 9.12
CA ALA A 63 8.79 -16.55 8.22
C ALA A 63 8.47 -15.25 8.97
N TYR A 64 9.06 -14.15 8.53
CA TYR A 64 8.77 -12.82 9.06
C TYR A 64 8.76 -11.77 7.96
N VAL A 65 8.17 -10.64 8.26
CA VAL A 65 8.27 -9.43 7.45
C VAL A 65 8.79 -8.31 8.35
N SER A 66 9.99 -7.79 8.07
CA SER A 66 10.42 -6.56 8.70
C SER A 66 9.66 -5.41 8.03
N CYS A 67 9.00 -4.59 8.83
CA CYS A 67 8.21 -3.46 8.37
C CYS A 67 8.81 -2.18 8.95
N GLU A 68 9.14 -1.24 8.10
CA GLU A 68 9.71 0.04 8.47
C GLU A 68 8.79 1.15 7.99
N LEU A 69 8.45 2.07 8.91
CA LEU A 69 7.68 3.26 8.61
C LEU A 69 8.62 4.45 8.67
N GLU A 70 8.93 5.01 7.52
CA GLU A 70 9.91 6.09 7.34
C GLU A 70 9.19 7.42 7.09
N GLY A 71 9.64 8.49 7.69
CA GLY A 71 9.11 9.84 7.47
C GLY A 71 9.03 10.66 8.75
N ASP A 72 8.77 11.96 8.59
CA ASP A 72 8.73 12.90 9.71
C ASP A 72 7.55 12.65 10.66
N ALA A 73 6.45 12.09 10.13
CA ALA A 73 5.26 11.75 10.92
C ALA A 73 5.26 10.31 11.45
N ALA A 74 6.28 9.52 11.13
CA ALA A 74 6.38 8.14 11.59
C ALA A 74 6.66 8.09 13.09
N ASP A 75 5.78 7.46 13.85
CA ASP A 75 5.91 7.28 15.29
C ASP A 75 5.48 5.87 15.71
N ASP A 76 5.69 5.53 16.97
CA ASP A 76 5.37 4.21 17.53
C ASP A 76 3.85 3.92 17.43
N ALA A 77 3.01 4.93 17.65
CA ALA A 77 1.56 4.76 17.57
C ALA A 77 1.10 4.38 16.15
N ALA A 78 1.68 5.01 15.13
CA ALA A 78 1.41 4.68 13.74
C ALA A 78 1.92 3.27 13.39
N MET A 79 3.09 2.88 13.89
CA MET A 79 3.63 1.53 13.68
C MET A 79 2.76 0.48 14.39
N ASP A 80 2.31 0.73 15.59
CA ASP A 80 1.41 -0.18 16.33
C ASP A 80 0.09 -0.36 15.58
N ALA A 81 -0.46 0.71 15.03
CA ALA A 81 -1.68 0.66 14.22
C ALA A 81 -1.47 -0.11 12.92
N ALA A 82 -0.33 0.08 12.26
CA ALA A 82 0.04 -0.67 11.07
C ALA A 82 0.13 -2.17 11.37
N ALA A 83 0.81 -2.53 12.45
CA ALA A 83 0.95 -3.92 12.89
C ALA A 83 -0.41 -4.54 13.23
N ALA A 84 -1.27 -3.83 13.96
CA ALA A 84 -2.62 -4.29 14.29
C ALA A 84 -3.48 -4.51 13.04
N ARG A 85 -3.35 -3.64 12.05
CA ARG A 85 -4.09 -3.78 10.79
C ARG A 85 -3.62 -5.01 10.00
N VAL A 86 -2.32 -5.28 10.00
CA VAL A 86 -1.75 -6.50 9.38
C VAL A 86 -2.26 -7.76 10.08
N ASP A 87 -2.33 -7.76 11.42
CA ASP A 87 -2.87 -8.89 12.17
C ASP A 87 -4.35 -9.15 11.84
N ALA A 88 -5.17 -8.11 11.79
CA ALA A 88 -6.58 -8.21 11.41
C ALA A 88 -6.75 -8.71 9.97
N TRP A 89 -5.93 -8.25 9.07
CA TRP A 89 -5.89 -8.73 7.69
C TRP A 89 -5.52 -10.22 7.60
N ALA A 90 -4.51 -10.65 8.34
CA ALA A 90 -4.11 -12.05 8.38
C ALA A 90 -5.23 -12.95 8.91
N GLU A 91 -5.98 -12.51 9.91
CA GLU A 91 -7.16 -13.22 10.42
C GLU A 91 -8.26 -13.32 9.35
N ALA A 92 -8.52 -12.25 8.61
CA ALA A 92 -9.51 -12.25 7.53
C ALA A 92 -9.11 -13.20 6.40
N VAL A 93 -7.84 -13.27 6.05
CA VAL A 93 -7.30 -14.23 5.07
C VAL A 93 -7.52 -15.66 5.57
N ALA A 94 -7.19 -15.95 6.83
CA ALA A 94 -7.40 -17.27 7.44
C ALA A 94 -8.88 -17.66 7.49
N ALA A 95 -9.78 -16.70 7.64
CA ALA A 95 -11.23 -16.91 7.68
C ALA A 95 -11.87 -17.09 6.29
N GLY A 96 -11.11 -16.92 5.19
CA GLY A 96 -11.58 -17.23 3.84
C GLY A 96 -11.37 -16.16 2.78
N SER A 97 -10.83 -14.99 3.09
CA SER A 97 -10.52 -13.93 2.10
C SER A 97 -9.27 -14.29 1.30
N LYS A 98 -9.37 -15.30 0.43
CA LYS A 98 -8.23 -15.95 -0.24
C LYS A 98 -8.18 -15.72 -1.75
N ALA A 99 -9.00 -14.81 -2.29
CA ALA A 99 -9.00 -14.50 -3.73
C ALA A 99 -7.70 -13.81 -4.18
N GLY A 100 -7.07 -13.06 -3.28
CA GLY A 100 -5.80 -12.38 -3.49
C GLY A 100 -5.38 -11.63 -2.25
N PRO A 101 -4.15 -11.07 -2.21
CA PRO A 101 -3.59 -10.44 -1.01
C PRO A 101 -4.41 -9.27 -0.48
N LEU A 102 -5.05 -8.50 -1.35
CA LEU A 102 -5.81 -7.32 -0.93
C LEU A 102 -7.33 -7.54 -0.86
N ALA A 103 -7.83 -8.74 -1.13
CA ALA A 103 -9.27 -9.00 -1.19
C ALA A 103 -10.01 -8.54 0.09
N ALA A 104 -9.42 -8.76 1.26
CA ALA A 104 -10.02 -8.40 2.55
C ALA A 104 -10.02 -6.88 2.83
N VAL A 105 -9.18 -6.10 2.17
CA VAL A 105 -8.97 -4.67 2.45
C VAL A 105 -9.17 -3.78 1.22
N LEU A 106 -9.63 -4.36 0.11
CA LEU A 106 -9.68 -3.66 -1.18
C LEU A 106 -10.54 -2.39 -1.11
N GLU A 107 -11.72 -2.48 -0.55
CA GLU A 107 -12.64 -1.35 -0.41
C GLU A 107 -12.03 -0.26 0.49
N ASP A 108 -11.49 -0.64 1.64
CA ASP A 108 -10.88 0.30 2.58
C ASP A 108 -9.67 1.00 1.97
N TYR A 109 -8.85 0.27 1.22
CA TYR A 109 -7.69 0.85 0.53
C TYR A 109 -8.13 1.81 -0.58
N PHE A 110 -9.12 1.41 -1.37
CA PHE A 110 -9.70 2.25 -2.42
C PHE A 110 -10.20 3.59 -1.84
N ASP A 111 -10.96 3.53 -0.74
CA ASP A 111 -11.53 4.71 -0.09
C ASP A 111 -10.45 5.60 0.55
N ALA A 112 -9.38 5.01 1.05
CA ALA A 112 -8.27 5.74 1.66
C ALA A 112 -7.30 6.35 0.64
N CYS A 113 -7.34 5.91 -0.61
CA CYS A 113 -6.42 6.36 -1.65
C CYS A 113 -6.78 7.75 -2.15
N LEU A 114 -5.93 8.74 -1.84
CA LEU A 114 -6.20 10.15 -2.12
C LEU A 114 -6.44 10.44 -3.60
N LEU A 115 -5.68 9.80 -4.49
CA LEU A 115 -5.73 10.07 -5.93
C LEU A 115 -6.71 9.18 -6.70
N MET A 116 -7.44 8.29 -6.02
CA MET A 116 -8.43 7.45 -6.68
C MET A 116 -9.51 8.30 -7.35
N ASN A 117 -9.81 7.98 -8.60
CA ASN A 117 -10.73 8.72 -9.48
C ASN A 117 -10.26 10.14 -9.87
N LYS A 118 -9.00 10.46 -9.66
CA LYS A 118 -8.44 11.78 -9.99
C LYS A 118 -7.45 11.70 -11.15
N PRO A 119 -7.20 12.82 -11.86
CA PRO A 119 -6.17 12.88 -12.88
C PRO A 119 -4.77 12.66 -12.26
N VAL A 120 -4.01 11.78 -12.89
CA VAL A 120 -2.66 11.42 -12.43
C VAL A 120 -1.69 11.33 -13.60
N GLU A 121 -0.42 11.41 -13.28
CA GLU A 121 0.64 10.93 -14.15
C GLU A 121 1.36 9.75 -13.50
N VAL A 122 1.74 8.79 -14.34
CA VAL A 122 2.47 7.60 -13.95
C VAL A 122 3.94 7.87 -14.16
N VAL A 123 4.73 7.73 -13.09
CA VAL A 123 6.15 8.04 -13.08
C VAL A 123 6.95 6.75 -12.93
N ARG A 124 7.82 6.47 -13.91
CA ARG A 124 8.74 5.33 -13.85
C ARG A 124 9.81 5.56 -12.79
N ARG A 125 10.50 4.49 -12.43
CA ARG A 125 11.60 4.54 -11.45
C ARG A 125 12.72 5.51 -11.82
N ASP A 126 12.95 5.74 -13.11
CA ASP A 126 13.95 6.68 -13.60
C ASP A 126 13.48 8.15 -13.59
N GLY A 127 12.26 8.40 -13.12
CA GLY A 127 11.66 9.73 -13.07
C GLY A 127 10.94 10.17 -14.34
N THR A 128 10.98 9.37 -15.40
CA THR A 128 10.26 9.70 -16.65
C THR A 128 8.78 9.37 -16.53
N ILE A 129 7.96 10.13 -17.27
CA ILE A 129 6.51 9.94 -17.29
C ILE A 129 6.16 8.85 -18.30
N ALA A 130 5.49 7.79 -17.83
CA ALA A 130 5.02 6.69 -18.67
C ALA A 130 3.73 7.04 -19.41
N CYS A 131 2.75 7.61 -18.70
CA CYS A 131 1.47 8.01 -19.24
C CYS A 131 0.74 8.96 -18.28
N LYS A 132 -0.34 9.54 -18.78
CA LYS A 132 -1.26 10.41 -18.01
C LYS A 132 -2.68 9.94 -18.21
N GLY A 133 -3.48 10.01 -17.17
CA GLY A 133 -4.87 9.60 -17.21
C GLY A 133 -5.56 9.75 -15.86
N ARG A 134 -6.66 9.02 -15.69
CA ARG A 134 -7.39 8.98 -14.43
C ARG A 134 -7.06 7.67 -13.70
N LEU A 135 -6.73 7.74 -12.43
CA LEU A 135 -6.56 6.55 -11.59
C LEU A 135 -7.94 5.93 -11.37
N ALA A 136 -8.23 4.82 -12.05
CA ALA A 136 -9.58 4.28 -12.15
C ALA A 136 -9.88 3.13 -11.19
N GLY A 137 -8.86 2.47 -10.66
CA GLY A 137 -9.07 1.36 -9.75
C GLY A 137 -7.78 0.68 -9.30
N ILE A 138 -7.94 -0.25 -8.38
CA ILE A 138 -6.89 -1.13 -7.88
C ILE A 138 -7.45 -2.54 -7.78
N ASP A 139 -6.66 -3.55 -8.10
CA ASP A 139 -7.07 -4.95 -8.02
C ASP A 139 -6.59 -5.63 -6.73
N ILE A 140 -7.02 -6.88 -6.55
CA ILE A 140 -6.67 -7.67 -5.36
C ILE A 140 -5.18 -8.01 -5.24
N TRP A 141 -4.40 -7.75 -6.29
CA TRP A 141 -2.94 -7.94 -6.33
C TRP A 141 -2.17 -6.63 -6.12
N GLY A 142 -2.87 -5.51 -5.94
CA GLY A 142 -2.26 -4.20 -5.75
C GLY A 142 -1.86 -3.49 -7.04
N ARG A 143 -2.28 -3.99 -8.20
CA ARG A 143 -2.07 -3.31 -9.49
C ARG A 143 -3.14 -2.25 -9.65
N VAL A 144 -2.74 -1.09 -10.16
CA VAL A 144 -3.67 -0.01 -10.47
C VAL A 144 -4.00 0.04 -11.94
N THR A 145 -5.21 0.48 -12.24
CA THR A 145 -5.67 0.76 -13.60
C THR A 145 -5.70 2.27 -13.81
N VAL A 146 -5.06 2.74 -14.87
CA VAL A 146 -5.10 4.14 -15.31
C VAL A 146 -5.85 4.20 -16.64
N LYS A 147 -6.91 4.98 -16.68
CA LYS A 147 -7.70 5.21 -17.89
C LYS A 147 -7.16 6.43 -18.62
N LEU A 148 -6.61 6.19 -19.82
CA LEU A 148 -6.03 7.23 -20.66
C LEU A 148 -7.13 8.07 -21.34
N LEU A 149 -6.75 9.24 -21.87
CA LEU A 149 -7.67 10.15 -22.55
C LEU A 149 -8.35 9.53 -23.77
N ASP A 150 -7.67 8.60 -24.45
CA ASP A 150 -8.23 7.88 -25.61
C ASP A 150 -9.14 6.70 -25.23
N GLY A 151 -9.39 6.50 -23.93
CA GLY A 151 -10.26 5.44 -23.42
C GLY A 151 -9.57 4.11 -23.18
N ARG A 152 -8.30 3.94 -23.56
CA ARG A 152 -7.53 2.74 -23.24
C ARG A 152 -7.25 2.67 -21.74
N GLU A 153 -7.13 1.46 -21.24
CA GLU A 153 -6.76 1.20 -19.84
C GLU A 153 -5.38 0.55 -19.78
N VAL A 154 -4.57 1.01 -18.84
CA VAL A 154 -3.22 0.49 -18.57
C VAL A 154 -3.17 -0.01 -17.14
N GLU A 155 -2.73 -1.25 -16.95
CA GLU A 155 -2.45 -1.80 -15.64
C GLU A 155 -0.98 -1.59 -15.26
N ILE A 156 -0.74 -1.23 -14.00
CA ILE A 156 0.59 -0.93 -13.50
C ILE A 156 0.81 -1.67 -12.18
N ALA A 157 1.86 -2.47 -12.13
CA ALA A 157 2.25 -3.18 -10.91
C ALA A 157 3.03 -2.27 -9.95
N PRO A 158 2.97 -2.55 -8.63
CA PRO A 158 3.61 -1.72 -7.61
C PRO A 158 5.12 -1.51 -7.82
N GLY A 159 5.80 -2.50 -8.37
CA GLY A 159 7.23 -2.43 -8.62
C GLY A 159 7.65 -1.66 -9.87
N GLN A 160 6.72 -1.27 -10.73
CA GLN A 160 7.02 -0.69 -12.04
C GLN A 160 7.07 0.84 -12.04
N ALA A 161 6.24 1.46 -11.22
CA ALA A 161 6.07 2.90 -11.24
C ALA A 161 5.37 3.39 -9.97
N SER A 162 5.23 4.70 -9.85
CA SER A 162 4.36 5.36 -8.88
C SER A 162 3.39 6.30 -9.61
N VAL A 163 2.40 6.80 -8.91
CA VAL A 163 1.45 7.80 -9.45
C VAL A 163 1.54 9.08 -8.64
N ARG A 164 1.37 10.21 -9.30
CA ARG A 164 1.28 11.51 -8.64
C ARG A 164 0.18 12.35 -9.28
N ALA A 165 -0.28 13.35 -8.56
CA ALA A 165 -1.29 14.26 -9.08
C ALA A 165 -0.79 14.98 -10.34
N LEU A 166 -1.70 15.12 -11.29
CA LEU A 166 -1.44 15.84 -12.53
C LEU A 166 -1.50 17.35 -12.29
#